data_4c3b6683c1e1c7fbbd956a57ff70c2fc
#
_entry.id   4c3b6683c1e1c7fbbd956a57ff70c2fc
#
_cell.length_a   1.000
_cell.length_b   1.000
_cell.length_c   1.000
_cell.angle_alpha   90.00
_cell.angle_beta   90.00
_cell.angle_gamma   90.00
#
_symmetry.space_group_name_H-M   'P 1'
#
loop_
_entity.id
_entity.type
_entity.pdbx_description
1 polymer ?
#
loop_
_entity_poly.entity_id
_entity_poly.type
_entity_poly.pdbx_seq_one_letter_code
_entity_poly.pdbx_strand_id
1 'polypeptide(L)'
;MIYKALSTMKLKTSITIISGCLFLFIFLMLPVFLNIKEKKDDMVASFKGSEFSLKDVNNKTITEKSFDGPLTAIFFGFTNCPDICPMTLYNLDLVINELEAKKKEKFKVFFVSIDPTRDTPKVIKNYLDSFDNDIFGITGDPKKVFLLSQSWGVLSEKIFTEEGNYLINHSSSVLLLKNGKYLDRISHHAAYKDMFKKIDKLLR
;
A
#
# COMPACT_ATOMS: atom_id res chain seq x y z
N MET A 1 -6.29 2.90 68.17
CA MET A 1 -5.08 2.38 67.47
C MET A 1 -5.36 1.16 66.61
N ILE A 2 -6.21 0.22 67.02
CA ILE A 2 -6.55 -1.04 66.34
C ILE A 2 -7.31 -0.82 64.99
N TYR A 3 -8.20 0.16 64.88
CA TYR A 3 -9.01 0.44 63.70
C TYR A 3 -8.19 0.89 62.47
N LYS A 4 -7.11 1.61 62.72
CA LYS A 4 -6.19 2.09 61.67
C LYS A 4 -5.32 0.97 61.10
N ALA A 5 -4.96 -0.01 61.91
CA ALA A 5 -4.20 -1.20 61.51
C ALA A 5 -5.02 -2.16 60.64
N LEU A 6 -6.31 -2.33 60.95
CA LEU A 6 -7.24 -3.18 60.19
C LEU A 6 -7.58 -2.57 58.81
N SER A 7 -7.67 -1.25 58.70
CA SER A 7 -7.94 -0.59 57.41
C SER A 7 -6.74 -0.65 56.44
N THR A 8 -5.53 -0.51 56.97
CA THR A 8 -4.29 -0.62 56.18
C THR A 8 -4.00 -2.07 55.72
N MET A 9 -4.39 -3.04 56.53
CA MET A 9 -4.26 -4.46 56.21
C MET A 9 -5.22 -4.87 55.09
N LYS A 10 -6.49 -4.41 55.12
CA LYS A 10 -7.47 -4.64 54.04
C LYS A 10 -7.06 -3.95 52.74
N LEU A 11 -6.48 -2.76 52.79
CA LEU A 11 -6.02 -2.02 51.63
C LEU A 11 -4.82 -2.73 50.95
N LYS A 12 -3.86 -3.22 51.75
CA LYS A 12 -2.69 -3.96 51.24
C LYS A 12 -3.10 -5.27 50.57
N THR A 13 -4.02 -6.04 51.14
CA THR A 13 -4.52 -7.29 50.55
C THR A 13 -5.32 -7.03 49.26
N SER A 14 -6.11 -5.97 49.20
CA SER A 14 -6.81 -5.60 47.96
C SER A 14 -5.84 -5.20 46.85
N ILE A 15 -4.78 -4.46 47.14
CA ILE A 15 -3.76 -4.08 46.17
C ILE A 15 -3.01 -5.29 45.62
N THR A 16 -2.64 -6.25 46.46
CA THR A 16 -1.97 -7.47 46.03
C THR A 16 -2.86 -8.37 45.19
N ILE A 17 -4.15 -8.45 45.48
CA ILE A 17 -5.11 -9.22 44.67
C ILE A 17 -5.30 -8.56 43.31
N ILE A 18 -5.47 -7.22 43.25
CA ILE A 18 -5.62 -6.48 41.98
C ILE A 18 -4.36 -6.60 41.13
N SER A 19 -3.17 -6.47 41.74
CA SER A 19 -1.89 -6.65 41.04
C SER A 19 -1.72 -8.07 40.48
N GLY A 20 -2.11 -9.08 41.23
CA GLY A 20 -2.09 -10.49 40.80
C GLY A 20 -3.05 -10.76 39.64
N CYS A 21 -4.27 -10.23 39.71
CA CYS A 21 -5.25 -10.35 38.65
C CYS A 21 -4.78 -9.62 37.36
N LEU A 22 -4.18 -8.44 37.48
CA LEU A 22 -3.64 -7.69 36.36
C LEU A 22 -2.48 -8.44 35.70
N PHE A 23 -1.59 -9.00 36.51
CA PHE A 23 -0.47 -9.80 36.03
C PHE A 23 -0.95 -11.05 35.27
N LEU A 24 -1.92 -11.75 35.83
CA LEU A 24 -2.54 -12.93 35.23
C LEU A 24 -3.23 -12.56 33.89
N PHE A 25 -3.95 -11.44 33.86
CA PHE A 25 -4.60 -10.94 32.65
C PHE A 25 -3.60 -10.62 31.55
N ILE A 26 -2.51 -9.91 31.89
CA ILE A 26 -1.43 -9.61 30.92
C ILE A 26 -0.78 -10.90 30.43
N PHE A 27 -0.50 -11.85 31.35
CA PHE A 27 0.12 -13.12 30.99
C PHE A 27 -0.74 -13.96 30.04
N LEU A 28 -2.06 -13.96 30.22
CA LEU A 28 -3.01 -14.67 29.35
C LEU A 28 -3.24 -13.95 28.03
N MET A 29 -3.22 -12.59 28.01
CA MET A 29 -3.50 -11.79 26.81
C MET A 29 -2.28 -11.59 25.92
N LEU A 30 -1.08 -11.61 26.50
CA LEU A 30 0.16 -11.40 25.74
C LEU A 30 0.36 -12.42 24.60
N PRO A 31 0.23 -13.75 24.84
CA PRO A 31 0.37 -14.73 23.75
C PRO A 31 -0.73 -14.62 22.69
N VAL A 32 -1.95 -14.23 23.08
CA VAL A 32 -3.04 -13.98 22.13
C VAL A 32 -2.70 -12.77 21.24
N PHE A 33 -2.21 -11.70 21.84
CA PHE A 33 -1.81 -10.49 21.12
C PHE A 33 -0.62 -10.74 20.16
N LEU A 34 0.39 -11.50 20.62
CA LEU A 34 1.54 -11.88 19.81
C LEU A 34 1.12 -12.78 18.63
N ASN A 35 0.24 -13.75 18.87
CA ASN A 35 -0.26 -14.66 17.84
C ASN A 35 -1.13 -13.94 16.79
N ILE A 36 -1.93 -12.94 17.20
CA ILE A 36 -2.69 -12.10 16.28
C ILE A 36 -1.77 -11.26 15.41
N LYS A 37 -0.69 -10.72 15.99
CA LYS A 37 0.30 -9.93 15.24
C LYS A 37 1.05 -10.79 14.22
N GLU A 38 1.55 -11.94 14.63
CA GLU A 38 2.25 -12.90 13.76
C GLU A 38 1.35 -13.36 12.60
N LYS A 39 0.10 -13.75 12.88
CA LYS A 39 -0.87 -14.14 11.86
C LYS A 39 -1.24 -13.02 10.89
N LYS A 40 -1.25 -11.77 11.35
CA LYS A 40 -1.46 -10.60 10.50
C LYS A 40 -0.25 -10.35 9.60
N ASP A 41 0.95 -10.47 10.13
CA ASP A 41 2.20 -10.30 9.38
C ASP A 41 2.36 -11.41 8.33
N ASP A 42 2.03 -12.66 8.66
CA ASP A 42 2.01 -13.79 7.71
C ASP A 42 0.94 -13.62 6.62
N MET A 43 -0.24 -13.15 6.96
CA MET A 43 -1.30 -12.88 5.98
C MET A 43 -0.91 -11.75 5.03
N VAL A 44 -0.24 -10.72 5.53
CA VAL A 44 0.29 -9.60 4.74
C VAL A 44 1.47 -10.05 3.87
N ALA A 45 2.38 -10.87 4.42
CA ALA A 45 3.53 -11.41 3.69
C ALA A 45 3.12 -12.45 2.61
N SER A 46 1.97 -13.12 2.77
CA SER A 46 1.41 -14.04 1.79
C SER A 46 0.61 -13.35 0.68
N PHE A 47 0.40 -12.02 0.78
CA PHE A 47 -0.26 -11.24 -0.26
C PHE A 47 0.70 -11.10 -1.46
N LYS A 48 0.75 -12.16 -2.23
CA LYS A 48 1.44 -12.24 -3.51
C LYS A 48 0.38 -12.07 -4.58
N GLY A 49 0.46 -11.01 -5.37
CA GLY A 49 -0.44 -10.85 -6.51
C GLY A 49 -0.47 -12.13 -7.35
N SER A 50 -1.62 -12.42 -7.96
CA SER A 50 -1.74 -13.59 -8.85
C SER A 50 -0.75 -13.48 -10.01
N GLU A 51 -0.37 -14.62 -10.58
CA GLU A 51 0.34 -14.65 -11.86
C GLU A 51 -0.48 -13.92 -12.92
N PHE A 52 0.17 -13.04 -13.66
CA PHE A 52 -0.46 -12.28 -14.72
C PHE A 52 0.49 -12.10 -15.91
N SER A 53 -0.08 -11.77 -17.06
CA SER A 53 0.67 -11.37 -18.25
C SER A 53 -0.09 -10.24 -18.95
N LEU A 54 0.47 -9.05 -18.85
CA LEU A 54 -0.02 -7.81 -19.46
C LEU A 54 1.09 -7.20 -20.31
N LYS A 55 0.80 -6.04 -20.92
CA LYS A 55 1.77 -5.26 -21.68
C LYS A 55 1.97 -3.90 -21.04
N ASP A 56 3.20 -3.38 -21.09
CA ASP A 56 3.44 -1.98 -20.83
C ASP A 56 3.11 -1.13 -22.08
N VAL A 57 3.21 0.18 -21.90
CA VAL A 57 2.97 1.16 -22.96
C VAL A 57 3.92 1.01 -24.17
N ASN A 58 5.04 0.30 -24.01
CA ASN A 58 6.02 0.01 -25.05
C ASN A 58 5.87 -1.42 -25.61
N ASN A 59 4.74 -2.09 -25.36
CA ASN A 59 4.44 -3.46 -25.78
C ASN A 59 5.35 -4.56 -25.17
N LYS A 60 6.12 -4.24 -24.12
CA LYS A 60 6.92 -5.21 -23.37
C LYS A 60 6.01 -6.02 -22.46
N THR A 61 6.26 -7.32 -22.38
CA THR A 61 5.50 -8.20 -21.47
C THR A 61 5.88 -7.91 -20.01
N ILE A 62 4.86 -7.63 -19.20
CA ILE A 62 4.94 -7.42 -17.76
C ILE A 62 4.25 -8.58 -17.06
N THR A 63 4.94 -9.16 -16.11
CA THR A 63 4.46 -10.27 -15.26
C THR A 63 4.71 -9.92 -13.79
N GLU A 64 4.30 -10.79 -12.88
CA GLU A 64 4.60 -10.67 -11.44
C GLU A 64 6.12 -10.51 -11.18
N LYS A 65 6.97 -11.12 -12.00
CA LYS A 65 8.45 -10.99 -11.91
C LYS A 65 8.96 -9.59 -12.24
N SER A 66 8.18 -8.81 -12.99
CA SER A 66 8.55 -7.42 -13.30
C SER A 66 8.53 -6.53 -12.05
N PHE A 67 7.78 -6.95 -11.03
CA PHE A 67 7.70 -6.27 -9.74
C PHE A 67 8.83 -6.66 -8.77
N ASP A 68 9.68 -7.62 -9.16
CA ASP A 68 10.86 -7.97 -8.38
C ASP A 68 11.86 -6.82 -8.35
N GLY A 69 12.47 -6.61 -7.19
CA GLY A 69 13.49 -5.59 -6.99
C GLY A 69 13.60 -5.16 -5.53
N PRO A 70 14.60 -4.35 -5.20
CA PRO A 70 14.83 -3.87 -3.83
C PRO A 70 13.63 -3.11 -3.27
N LEU A 71 13.00 -2.26 -4.10
CA LEU A 71 11.74 -1.59 -3.76
C LEU A 71 10.96 -1.28 -5.05
N THR A 72 9.68 -1.65 -5.08
CA THR A 72 8.76 -1.36 -6.17
C THR A 72 7.51 -0.71 -5.61
N ALA A 73 7.11 0.43 -6.19
CA ALA A 73 5.83 1.06 -5.94
C ALA A 73 4.85 0.69 -7.05
N ILE A 74 3.63 0.28 -6.70
CA ILE A 74 2.55 0.05 -7.66
C ILE A 74 1.39 0.95 -7.29
N PHE A 75 0.95 1.75 -8.25
CA PHE A 75 -0.21 2.61 -8.12
C PHE A 75 -1.26 2.22 -9.15
N PHE A 76 -2.43 1.82 -8.65
CA PHE A 76 -3.60 1.56 -9.49
C PHE A 76 -4.40 2.84 -9.64
N GLY A 77 -4.64 3.26 -10.88
CA GLY A 77 -5.32 4.51 -11.18
C GLY A 77 -5.89 4.52 -12.59
N PHE A 78 -6.28 5.68 -13.08
CA PHE A 78 -6.75 5.87 -14.47
C PHE A 78 -6.45 7.31 -14.91
N THR A 79 -6.21 7.50 -16.23
CA THR A 79 -5.74 8.81 -16.75
C THR A 79 -6.80 9.91 -16.65
N ASN A 80 -8.09 9.55 -16.66
CA ASN A 80 -9.21 10.47 -16.55
C ASN A 80 -9.59 10.82 -15.09
N CYS A 81 -8.73 10.48 -14.12
CA CYS A 81 -8.91 10.87 -12.72
C CYS A 81 -8.56 12.37 -12.57
N PRO A 82 -9.50 13.20 -12.05
CA PRO A 82 -9.30 14.66 -12.08
C PRO A 82 -8.30 15.17 -11.05
N ASP A 83 -7.98 14.42 -9.99
CA ASP A 83 -7.26 14.96 -8.83
C ASP A 83 -6.24 13.96 -8.25
N ILE A 84 -6.70 12.89 -7.64
CA ILE A 84 -5.86 11.99 -6.81
C ILE A 84 -4.75 11.33 -7.61
N CYS A 85 -5.03 10.83 -8.82
CA CYS A 85 -4.03 10.13 -9.61
C CYS A 85 -2.86 11.01 -10.06
N PRO A 86 -3.09 12.18 -10.70
CA PRO A 86 -1.98 13.04 -11.10
C PRO A 86 -1.18 13.53 -9.89
N MET A 87 -1.84 13.88 -8.76
CA MET A 87 -1.15 14.31 -7.55
C MET A 87 -0.29 13.19 -6.93
N THR A 88 -0.79 11.95 -6.89
CA THR A 88 -0.04 10.82 -6.35
C THR A 88 1.20 10.52 -7.20
N LEU A 89 1.06 10.51 -8.53
CA LEU A 89 2.19 10.30 -9.44
C LEU A 89 3.19 11.44 -9.39
N TYR A 90 2.73 12.69 -9.31
CA TYR A 90 3.60 13.86 -9.12
C TYR A 90 4.42 13.75 -7.83
N ASN A 91 3.79 13.34 -6.71
CA ASN A 91 4.52 13.15 -5.46
C ASN A 91 5.56 12.01 -5.56
N LEU A 92 5.25 10.91 -6.26
CA LEU A 92 6.21 9.83 -6.52
C LEU A 92 7.37 10.31 -7.39
N ASP A 93 7.08 11.11 -8.41
CA ASP A 93 8.08 11.72 -9.29
C ASP A 93 9.04 12.63 -8.52
N LEU A 94 8.51 13.50 -7.65
CA LEU A 94 9.32 14.31 -6.73
C LEU A 94 10.17 13.46 -5.79
N VAL A 95 9.62 12.36 -5.26
CA VAL A 95 10.38 11.43 -4.42
C VAL A 95 11.57 10.86 -5.19
N ILE A 96 11.35 10.42 -6.43
CA ILE A 96 12.43 9.89 -7.27
C ILE A 96 13.50 10.97 -7.50
N ASN A 97 13.10 12.23 -7.74
CA ASN A 97 14.02 13.34 -7.95
C ASN A 97 14.92 13.61 -6.74
N GLU A 98 14.38 13.50 -5.53
CA GLU A 98 15.14 13.74 -4.28
C GLU A 98 16.01 12.54 -3.82
N LEU A 99 15.76 11.33 -4.34
CA LEU A 99 16.54 10.16 -3.95
C LEU A 99 17.98 10.28 -4.46
N GLU A 100 18.96 9.86 -3.64
CA GLU A 100 20.33 9.65 -4.05
C GLU A 100 20.41 8.67 -5.24
N ALA A 101 21.35 8.88 -6.16
CA ALA A 101 21.46 8.09 -7.39
C ALA A 101 21.43 6.57 -7.16
N LYS A 102 22.19 6.06 -6.17
CA LYS A 102 22.21 4.64 -5.81
C LYS A 102 20.87 4.09 -5.31
N LYS A 103 20.04 4.94 -4.70
CA LYS A 103 18.70 4.57 -4.24
C LYS A 103 17.70 4.65 -5.39
N LYS A 104 17.83 5.65 -6.25
CA LYS A 104 17.00 5.82 -7.45
C LYS A 104 17.06 4.59 -8.35
N GLU A 105 18.25 4.02 -8.60
CA GLU A 105 18.44 2.78 -9.37
C GLU A 105 17.74 1.54 -8.75
N LYS A 106 17.46 1.58 -7.45
CA LYS A 106 16.82 0.49 -6.70
C LYS A 106 15.31 0.66 -6.56
N PHE A 107 14.74 1.76 -7.05
CA PHE A 107 13.33 2.08 -6.93
C PHE A 107 12.63 2.08 -8.27
N LYS A 108 11.54 1.33 -8.39
CA LYS A 108 10.70 1.26 -9.60
C LYS A 108 9.30 1.72 -9.26
N VAL A 109 8.67 2.45 -10.17
CA VAL A 109 7.27 2.88 -10.05
C VAL A 109 6.46 2.34 -11.22
N PHE A 110 5.37 1.64 -10.91
CA PHE A 110 4.41 1.15 -11.90
C PHE A 110 3.07 1.85 -11.72
N PHE A 111 2.54 2.36 -12.81
CA PHE A 111 1.17 2.82 -12.93
C PHE A 111 0.34 1.77 -13.66
N VAL A 112 -0.64 1.18 -13.00
CA VAL A 112 -1.54 0.17 -13.59
C VAL A 112 -2.89 0.81 -13.80
N SER A 113 -3.28 0.98 -15.07
CA SER A 113 -4.60 1.53 -15.37
C SER A 113 -5.70 0.52 -15.04
N ILE A 114 -6.67 0.95 -14.24
CA ILE A 114 -7.89 0.20 -13.95
C ILE A 114 -9.02 0.53 -14.93
N ASP A 115 -8.75 1.34 -15.93
CA ASP A 115 -9.69 1.70 -16.99
C ASP A 115 -9.14 1.42 -18.40
N PRO A 116 -8.77 0.18 -18.70
CA PRO A 116 -8.14 -0.17 -19.97
C PRO A 116 -9.02 0.09 -21.20
N THR A 117 -10.30 0.38 -20.99
CA THR A 117 -11.22 0.75 -22.08
C THR A 117 -10.91 2.15 -22.63
N ARG A 118 -10.62 3.11 -21.77
CA ARG A 118 -10.24 4.49 -22.16
C ARG A 118 -8.72 4.66 -22.21
N ASP A 119 -8.00 3.99 -21.34
CA ASP A 119 -6.56 4.11 -21.16
C ASP A 119 -5.80 3.15 -22.10
N THR A 120 -5.77 3.50 -23.39
CA THR A 120 -4.93 2.78 -24.35
C THR A 120 -3.44 2.98 -24.04
N PRO A 121 -2.52 2.13 -24.55
CA PRO A 121 -1.08 2.32 -24.38
C PRO A 121 -0.60 3.73 -24.74
N LYS A 122 -1.14 4.30 -25.82
CA LYS A 122 -0.81 5.66 -26.27
C LYS A 122 -1.30 6.73 -25.28
N VAL A 123 -2.50 6.57 -24.75
CA VAL A 123 -3.08 7.51 -23.76
C VAL A 123 -2.24 7.51 -22.48
N ILE A 124 -1.92 6.33 -21.95
CA ILE A 124 -1.08 6.21 -20.75
C ILE A 124 0.32 6.76 -21.01
N LYS A 125 0.92 6.46 -22.18
CA LYS A 125 2.24 6.98 -22.51
C LYS A 125 2.24 8.50 -22.47
N ASN A 126 1.31 9.15 -23.19
CA ASN A 126 1.22 10.61 -23.20
C ASN A 126 0.98 11.20 -21.80
N TYR A 127 0.21 10.51 -20.96
CA TYR A 127 -0.05 10.92 -19.58
C TYR A 127 1.22 10.83 -18.71
N LEU A 128 1.98 9.76 -18.85
CA LEU A 128 3.20 9.54 -18.08
C LEU A 128 4.39 10.38 -18.59
N ASP A 129 4.40 10.76 -19.86
CA ASP A 129 5.41 11.66 -20.45
C ASP A 129 5.37 13.09 -19.83
N SER A 130 4.36 13.40 -18.98
CA SER A 130 4.29 14.66 -18.22
C SER A 130 5.09 14.65 -16.91
N PHE A 131 5.66 13.51 -16.50
CA PHE A 131 6.52 13.36 -15.35
C PHE A 131 7.98 13.25 -15.76
N ASP A 132 8.90 13.70 -14.90
CA ASP A 132 10.35 13.78 -15.23
C ASP A 132 11.04 12.41 -15.19
N ASN A 133 10.52 11.46 -14.40
CA ASN A 133 11.15 10.17 -14.20
C ASN A 133 10.36 9.04 -14.86
N ASP A 134 11.04 7.92 -15.11
CA ASP A 134 10.44 6.73 -15.69
C ASP A 134 9.41 6.10 -14.76
N ILE A 135 8.13 6.22 -15.13
CA ILE A 135 7.02 5.50 -14.52
C ILE A 135 6.50 4.48 -15.55
N PHE A 136 6.53 3.20 -15.19
CA PHE A 136 6.13 2.12 -16.09
C PHE A 136 4.61 1.99 -16.15
N GLY A 137 4.01 2.39 -17.26
CA GLY A 137 2.56 2.29 -17.50
C GLY A 137 2.15 0.89 -17.93
N ILE A 138 1.12 0.32 -17.31
CA ILE A 138 0.56 -1.00 -17.61
C ILE A 138 -0.93 -0.85 -17.94
N THR A 139 -1.36 -1.50 -19.02
CA THR A 139 -2.76 -1.64 -19.42
C THR A 139 -2.94 -2.97 -20.17
N GLY A 140 -4.14 -3.27 -20.65
CA GLY A 140 -4.37 -4.47 -21.46
C GLY A 140 -5.82 -4.93 -21.44
N ASP A 141 -6.02 -6.24 -21.47
CA ASP A 141 -7.34 -6.85 -21.42
C ASP A 141 -8.07 -6.47 -20.11
N PRO A 142 -9.31 -5.93 -20.20
CA PRO A 142 -10.05 -5.45 -19.01
C PRO A 142 -10.23 -6.51 -17.92
N LYS A 143 -10.46 -7.75 -18.31
CA LYS A 143 -10.64 -8.86 -17.36
C LYS A 143 -9.34 -9.18 -16.64
N LYS A 144 -8.21 -9.19 -17.36
CA LYS A 144 -6.89 -9.44 -16.76
C LYS A 144 -6.49 -8.31 -15.82
N VAL A 145 -6.71 -7.06 -16.21
CA VAL A 145 -6.46 -5.90 -15.34
C VAL A 145 -7.32 -5.95 -14.08
N PHE A 146 -8.60 -6.27 -14.22
CA PHE A 146 -9.51 -6.41 -13.09
C PHE A 146 -9.03 -7.51 -12.11
N LEU A 147 -8.67 -8.69 -12.61
CA LEU A 147 -8.14 -9.78 -11.78
C LEU A 147 -6.84 -9.37 -11.08
N LEU A 148 -5.94 -8.67 -11.79
CA LEU A 148 -4.72 -8.15 -11.20
C LEU A 148 -5.03 -7.17 -10.06
N SER A 149 -5.90 -6.18 -10.29
CA SER A 149 -6.25 -5.19 -9.26
C SER A 149 -6.87 -5.86 -8.02
N GLN A 150 -7.79 -6.82 -8.23
CA GLN A 150 -8.38 -7.59 -7.13
C GLN A 150 -7.35 -8.42 -6.36
N SER A 151 -6.39 -9.04 -7.05
CA SER A 151 -5.33 -9.83 -6.40
C SER A 151 -4.44 -8.99 -5.48
N TRP A 152 -4.42 -7.67 -5.66
CA TRP A 152 -3.77 -6.69 -4.80
C TRP A 152 -4.73 -5.98 -3.84
N GLY A 153 -5.98 -6.45 -3.71
CA GLY A 153 -6.99 -5.87 -2.82
C GLY A 153 -7.46 -4.47 -3.25
N VAL A 154 -7.27 -4.13 -4.53
CA VAL A 154 -7.76 -2.87 -5.09
C VAL A 154 -9.18 -3.10 -5.59
N LEU A 155 -10.14 -2.54 -4.87
CA LEU A 155 -11.55 -2.53 -5.27
C LEU A 155 -11.81 -1.31 -6.16
N SER A 156 -12.57 -1.50 -7.22
CA SER A 156 -12.96 -0.44 -8.14
C SER A 156 -14.41 -0.60 -8.61
N GLU A 157 -15.11 0.51 -8.73
CA GLU A 157 -16.50 0.58 -9.17
C GLU A 157 -16.70 1.76 -10.13
N LYS A 158 -17.40 1.53 -11.26
CA LYS A 158 -17.76 2.59 -12.21
C LYS A 158 -19.00 3.31 -11.71
N ILE A 159 -18.93 4.63 -11.61
CA ILE A 159 -20.03 5.53 -11.28
C ILE A 159 -20.38 6.30 -12.54
N PHE A 160 -21.52 6.00 -13.16
CA PHE A 160 -21.98 6.66 -14.38
C PHE A 160 -22.56 8.04 -14.06
N THR A 161 -22.25 9.02 -14.91
CA THR A 161 -22.78 10.37 -14.85
C THR A 161 -24.04 10.47 -15.74
N GLU A 162 -24.86 11.48 -15.50
CA GLU A 162 -26.08 11.75 -16.31
C GLU A 162 -25.76 11.99 -17.80
N GLU A 163 -24.56 12.45 -18.10
CA GLU A 163 -24.07 12.73 -19.47
C GLU A 163 -23.56 11.48 -20.20
N GLY A 164 -23.68 10.29 -19.63
CA GLY A 164 -23.24 9.03 -20.22
C GLY A 164 -21.73 8.76 -20.08
N ASN A 165 -21.01 9.59 -19.32
CA ASN A 165 -19.62 9.35 -18.95
C ASN A 165 -19.55 8.58 -17.62
N TYR A 166 -18.35 8.20 -17.15
CA TYR A 166 -18.19 7.57 -15.85
C TYR A 166 -16.88 7.99 -15.16
N LEU A 167 -16.94 7.99 -13.84
CA LEU A 167 -15.77 8.01 -12.96
C LEU A 167 -15.56 6.61 -12.38
N ILE A 168 -14.38 6.36 -11.83
CA ILE A 168 -14.08 5.11 -11.14
C ILE A 168 -13.74 5.44 -9.70
N ASN A 169 -14.59 4.98 -8.79
CA ASN A 169 -14.29 4.96 -7.38
C ASN A 169 -13.38 3.76 -7.09
N HIS A 170 -12.23 3.98 -6.48
CA HIS A 170 -11.29 2.90 -6.19
C HIS A 170 -10.40 3.22 -4.98
N SER A 171 -9.78 2.18 -4.43
CA SER A 171 -8.76 2.36 -3.41
C SER A 171 -7.48 2.92 -4.02
N SER A 172 -7.07 4.13 -3.60
CA SER A 172 -6.01 4.94 -4.21
C SER A 172 -4.70 4.92 -3.40
N SER A 173 -4.35 3.80 -2.78
CA SER A 173 -3.08 3.68 -2.07
C SER A 173 -1.96 3.22 -3.01
N VAL A 174 -0.74 3.74 -2.78
CA VAL A 174 0.48 3.21 -3.42
C VAL A 174 0.92 1.97 -2.64
N LEU A 175 0.99 0.83 -3.32
CA LEU A 175 1.50 -0.41 -2.74
C LEU A 175 3.02 -0.43 -2.85
N LEU A 176 3.70 -0.81 -1.77
CA LEU A 176 5.15 -0.97 -1.74
C LEU A 176 5.49 -2.46 -1.66
N LEU A 177 6.34 -2.91 -2.57
CA LEU A 177 6.79 -4.29 -2.66
C LEU A 177 8.31 -4.36 -2.49
N LYS A 178 8.78 -5.43 -1.87
CA LYS A 178 10.19 -5.81 -1.82
C LYS A 178 10.35 -7.23 -2.36
N ASN A 179 11.16 -7.40 -3.40
CA ASN A 179 11.33 -8.68 -4.09
C ASN A 179 9.99 -9.31 -4.50
N GLY A 180 9.10 -8.51 -5.10
CA GLY A 180 7.78 -8.93 -5.57
C GLY A 180 6.75 -9.24 -4.48
N LYS A 181 7.10 -9.10 -3.20
CA LYS A 181 6.20 -9.35 -2.07
C LYS A 181 5.70 -8.04 -1.49
N TYR A 182 4.44 -8.01 -1.10
CA TYR A 182 3.86 -6.87 -0.40
C TYR A 182 4.66 -6.57 0.88
N LEU A 183 5.04 -5.31 1.04
CA LEU A 183 5.77 -4.82 2.19
C LEU A 183 4.93 -3.85 3.02
N ASP A 184 4.34 -2.86 2.36
CA ASP A 184 3.59 -1.78 3.01
C ASP A 184 2.76 -1.01 1.96
N ARG A 185 2.04 0.01 2.40
CA ARG A 185 1.31 0.95 1.52
C ARG A 185 1.47 2.39 1.97
N ILE A 186 1.31 3.31 1.04
CA ILE A 186 1.23 4.74 1.30
C ILE A 186 -0.18 5.20 0.94
N SER A 187 -0.86 5.88 1.87
CA SER A 187 -2.16 6.48 1.59
C SER A 187 -2.02 7.62 0.57
N HIS A 188 -3.00 7.79 -0.30
CA HIS A 188 -3.07 8.94 -1.22
C HIS A 188 -3.15 10.30 -0.50
N HIS A 189 -3.57 10.30 0.77
CA HIS A 189 -3.55 11.51 1.62
C HIS A 189 -2.18 11.78 2.27
N ALA A 190 -1.19 10.90 2.07
CA ALA A 190 0.12 11.10 2.68
C ALA A 190 0.78 12.36 2.10
N ALA A 191 1.28 13.20 2.99
CA ALA A 191 2.08 14.33 2.56
C ALA A 191 3.36 13.84 1.86
N TYR A 192 3.82 14.58 0.85
CA TYR A 192 5.04 14.27 0.11
C TYR A 192 6.23 13.91 1.01
N LYS A 193 6.48 14.72 2.07
CA LYS A 193 7.58 14.47 3.02
C LYS A 193 7.49 13.12 3.74
N ASP A 194 6.29 12.64 4.01
CA ASP A 194 6.08 11.35 4.68
C ASP A 194 6.27 10.19 3.68
N MET A 195 5.84 10.39 2.43
CA MET A 195 6.11 9.47 1.33
C MET A 195 7.62 9.33 1.11
N PHE A 196 8.34 10.45 1.00
CA PHE A 196 9.80 10.46 0.85
C PHE A 196 10.50 9.74 1.99
N LYS A 197 10.22 10.11 3.25
CA LYS A 197 10.83 9.48 4.45
C LYS A 197 10.62 7.97 4.46
N LYS A 198 9.42 7.51 4.10
CA LYS A 198 9.09 6.08 4.08
C LYS A 198 9.88 5.35 3.02
N ILE A 199 9.90 5.85 1.78
CA ILE A 199 10.62 5.25 0.65
C ILE A 199 12.12 5.27 0.90
N ASP A 200 12.68 6.41 1.33
CA ASP A 200 14.12 6.54 1.64
C ASP A 200 14.58 5.55 2.72
N LYS A 201 13.76 5.39 3.77
CA LYS A 201 14.03 4.41 4.84
C LYS A 201 14.04 2.96 4.32
N LEU A 202 13.13 2.61 3.40
CA LEU A 202 13.00 1.25 2.86
C LEU A 202 14.11 0.90 1.84
N LEU A 203 14.80 1.91 1.30
CA LEU A 203 15.92 1.78 0.38
C LEU A 203 17.30 1.75 1.06
N ARG A 204 17.34 1.81 2.37
CA ARG A 204 18.55 1.62 3.18
C ARG A 204 18.85 0.14 3.34
#